data_18cb8aadc151d1eee96d9ac52a56428b
#
_entry.id   18cb8aadc151d1eee96d9ac52a56428b
#
_cell.length_a   1.000
_cell.length_b   1.000
_cell.length_c   1.000
_cell.angle_alpha   90.00
_cell.angle_beta   90.00
_cell.angle_gamma   90.00
#
_symmetry.space_group_name_H-M   'P 1'
#
loop_
_entity.id
_entity.type
_entity.pdbx_description
1 polymer ?
#
loop_
_entity_poly.entity_id
_entity_poly.type
_entity_poly.pdbx_seq_one_letter_code
_entity_poly.pdbx_strand_id
1 'polypeptide(L)'
;SDVYKRQKQAMRLIKVKYEVLEPVLDFRTAKDHPILVHPEENWRSLCPVGADNKRNLCAHDVSESGDVDAVLASCDHVIDRVYHTKANQQAMMETFRTYTYMDAYGRLNIVSSTQVPFHVRRILGNALDIPKHKIRVIKPRIGGGFGAKQTSVSEIYPALVTWKTGKPAKIIYTREESLIASSPRHEMEIHVRLGADKEGNIKGID
;
A
#
# COMPACT_ATOMS: atom_id res chain seq x y z
N SER A 1 -2.98 -29.09 -16.79
CA SER A 1 -1.92 -29.56 -17.63
C SER A 1 -0.67 -29.89 -16.80
N ASP A 2 0.33 -30.51 -17.44
CA ASP A 2 1.57 -30.98 -16.83
C ASP A 2 2.37 -29.85 -16.11
N VAL A 3 2.34 -28.64 -16.65
CA VAL A 3 3.03 -27.47 -16.06
C VAL A 3 2.50 -27.15 -14.65
N TYR A 4 1.21 -27.08 -14.46
CA TYR A 4 0.60 -26.80 -13.16
C TYR A 4 0.86 -27.93 -12.15
N LYS A 5 0.86 -29.17 -12.62
CA LYS A 5 1.19 -30.33 -11.77
C LYS A 5 2.64 -30.27 -11.28
N ARG A 6 3.58 -29.94 -12.16
CA ARG A 6 5.01 -29.79 -11.83
C ARG A 6 5.26 -28.60 -10.88
N GLN A 7 4.54 -27.48 -11.08
CA GLN A 7 4.62 -26.33 -10.16
C GLN A 7 4.18 -26.75 -8.74
N LYS A 8 3.06 -27.45 -8.61
CA LYS A 8 2.60 -27.94 -7.29
C LYS A 8 3.57 -28.93 -6.66
N GLN A 9 4.22 -29.78 -7.46
CA GLN A 9 5.26 -30.68 -6.97
C GLN A 9 6.47 -29.89 -6.48
N ALA A 10 6.96 -28.90 -7.25
CA ALA A 10 8.07 -28.06 -6.86
C ALA A 10 7.79 -27.29 -5.56
N MET A 11 6.59 -26.71 -5.41
CA MET A 11 6.19 -26.01 -4.18
C MET A 11 6.26 -26.90 -2.93
N ARG A 12 5.91 -28.19 -3.05
CA ARG A 12 5.99 -29.15 -1.92
C ARG A 12 7.42 -29.45 -1.47
N LEU A 13 8.41 -29.24 -2.36
CA LEU A 13 9.82 -29.46 -2.04
C LEU A 13 10.44 -28.26 -1.33
N ILE A 14 9.81 -27.07 -1.42
CA ILE A 14 10.30 -25.88 -0.74
C ILE A 14 9.92 -25.97 0.74
N LYS A 15 10.92 -25.93 1.61
CA LYS A 15 10.75 -25.87 3.05
C LYS A 15 11.14 -24.48 3.54
N VAL A 16 10.22 -23.82 4.23
CA VAL A 16 10.43 -22.50 4.80
C VAL A 16 10.41 -22.62 6.32
N LYS A 17 11.45 -22.09 6.96
CA LYS A 17 11.52 -21.96 8.42
C LYS A 17 11.39 -20.47 8.74
N TYR A 18 10.43 -20.13 9.59
CA TYR A 18 10.20 -18.77 10.04
C TYR A 18 10.68 -18.62 11.49
N GLU A 19 11.30 -17.48 11.77
CA GLU A 19 11.43 -16.92 13.10
C GLU A 19 10.29 -15.91 13.27
N VAL A 20 9.39 -16.19 14.20
CA VAL A 20 8.22 -15.33 14.43
C VAL A 20 8.63 -14.24 15.42
N LEU A 21 8.64 -13.00 14.99
CA LEU A 21 8.91 -11.82 15.82
C LEU A 21 7.65 -11.36 16.54
N GLU A 22 7.82 -10.64 17.64
CA GLU A 22 6.70 -10.03 18.35
C GLU A 22 6.09 -8.90 17.50
N PRO A 23 4.77 -8.96 17.20
CA PRO A 23 4.14 -7.99 16.32
C PRO A 23 3.68 -6.74 17.07
N VAL A 24 3.67 -5.58 16.38
CA VAL A 24 3.01 -4.35 16.83
C VAL A 24 1.73 -4.20 16.01
N LEU A 25 0.57 -4.54 16.61
CA LEU A 25 -0.70 -4.66 15.89
C LEU A 25 -1.71 -3.55 16.19
N ASP A 26 -1.61 -2.88 17.34
CA ASP A 26 -2.49 -1.77 17.69
C ASP A 26 -1.82 -0.44 17.33
N PHE A 27 -2.37 0.27 16.36
CA PHE A 27 -1.83 1.55 15.91
C PHE A 27 -1.89 2.64 17.00
N ARG A 28 -2.80 2.53 17.99
CA ARG A 28 -2.94 3.47 19.09
C ARG A 28 -1.76 3.43 20.03
N THR A 29 -1.14 2.27 20.15
CA THR A 29 0.02 2.02 21.01
C THR A 29 1.32 1.86 20.23
N ALA A 30 1.25 1.89 18.89
CA ALA A 30 2.42 1.69 18.02
C ALA A 30 3.41 2.85 18.08
N LYS A 31 2.93 4.08 18.19
CA LYS A 31 3.78 5.26 18.35
C LYS A 31 4.59 5.17 19.65
N ASP A 32 5.89 5.39 19.53
CA ASP A 32 6.84 5.32 20.64
C ASP A 32 6.91 3.94 21.35
N HIS A 33 6.43 2.88 20.67
CA HIS A 33 6.54 1.52 21.18
C HIS A 33 8.00 1.05 21.19
N PRO A 34 8.44 0.26 22.20
CA PRO A 34 9.82 -0.20 22.30
C PRO A 34 10.26 -1.12 21.15
N ILE A 35 9.31 -1.84 20.54
CA ILE A 35 9.56 -2.64 19.34
C ILE A 35 9.34 -1.77 18.11
N LEU A 36 10.39 -1.61 17.30
CA LEU A 36 10.34 -0.85 16.06
C LEU A 36 9.93 -1.75 14.89
N VAL A 37 8.91 -1.31 14.12
CA VAL A 37 8.45 -2.01 12.90
C VAL A 37 9.52 -1.92 11.80
N HIS A 38 10.23 -0.80 11.74
CA HIS A 38 11.34 -0.56 10.81
C HIS A 38 12.57 -0.08 11.57
N PRO A 39 13.37 -1.00 12.15
CA PRO A 39 14.53 -0.64 12.94
C PRO A 39 15.76 -0.23 12.10
N GLU A 40 15.72 -0.45 10.78
CA GLU A 40 16.84 -0.26 9.87
C GLU A 40 17.28 1.22 9.81
N GLU A 41 18.55 1.49 10.00
CA GLU A 41 19.11 2.86 9.96
C GLU A 41 18.96 3.53 8.60
N ASN A 42 18.95 2.75 7.53
CA ASN A 42 18.83 3.23 6.16
C ASN A 42 17.36 3.32 5.67
N TRP A 43 16.39 3.03 6.52
CA TRP A 43 14.99 3.17 6.17
C TRP A 43 14.66 4.62 5.76
N ARG A 44 13.85 4.76 4.71
CA ARG A 44 13.38 6.07 4.24
C ARG A 44 11.92 5.96 3.81
N SER A 45 11.11 6.89 4.27
CA SER A 45 9.73 7.05 3.79
C SER A 45 9.72 7.52 2.33
N LEU A 46 8.76 7.03 1.55
CA LEU A 46 8.52 7.55 0.19
C LEU A 46 7.96 8.98 0.20
N CYS A 47 7.21 9.33 1.25
CA CYS A 47 6.67 10.66 1.49
C CYS A 47 7.00 11.05 2.93
N PRO A 48 8.14 11.73 3.16
CA PRO A 48 8.67 11.97 4.50
C PRO A 48 7.98 13.17 5.20
N VAL A 49 6.65 13.18 5.24
CA VAL A 49 5.88 14.20 5.96
C VAL A 49 5.85 13.80 7.44
N GLY A 50 6.79 14.32 8.23
CA GLY A 50 6.90 14.05 9.66
C GLY A 50 7.15 12.58 10.03
N ALA A 51 7.65 11.76 9.09
CA ALA A 51 7.93 10.34 9.33
C ALA A 51 9.15 10.16 10.24
N ASP A 52 9.03 9.27 11.23
CA ASP A 52 10.11 8.89 12.14
C ASP A 52 10.00 7.39 12.47
N ASN A 53 10.86 6.57 11.87
CA ASN A 53 10.86 5.13 12.09
C ASN A 53 11.29 4.73 13.50
N LYS A 54 12.08 5.55 14.19
CA LYS A 54 12.48 5.30 15.58
C LYS A 54 11.33 5.49 16.58
N ARG A 55 10.24 6.08 16.11
CA ARG A 55 9.01 6.28 16.86
C ARG A 55 7.82 5.49 16.32
N ASN A 56 8.05 4.59 15.35
CA ASN A 56 6.98 3.93 14.58
C ASN A 56 5.98 4.91 13.94
N LEU A 57 6.44 6.10 13.58
CA LEU A 57 5.61 7.16 13.00
C LEU A 57 5.81 7.20 11.48
N CYS A 58 4.79 6.81 10.72
CA CYS A 58 4.88 6.78 9.26
C CYS A 58 4.63 8.15 8.60
N ALA A 59 3.86 9.02 9.25
CA ALA A 59 3.64 10.40 8.85
C ALA A 59 3.06 11.20 10.01
N HIS A 60 3.29 12.52 10.02
CA HIS A 60 2.65 13.47 10.91
C HIS A 60 2.60 14.82 10.22
N ASP A 61 1.41 15.40 10.15
CA ASP A 61 1.19 16.71 9.56
C ASP A 61 0.11 17.45 10.35
N VAL A 62 0.23 18.77 10.44
CA VAL A 62 -0.72 19.66 11.11
C VAL A 62 -0.98 20.84 10.19
N SER A 63 -2.25 21.18 10.00
CA SER A 63 -2.66 22.38 9.26
C SER A 63 -3.72 23.10 10.07
N GLU A 64 -3.44 24.34 10.43
CA GLU A 64 -4.31 25.18 11.27
C GLU A 64 -4.62 26.49 10.56
N SER A 65 -5.85 26.99 10.75
CA SER A 65 -6.28 28.28 10.26
C SER A 65 -7.28 28.91 11.22
N GLY A 66 -6.92 30.05 11.78
CA GLY A 66 -7.72 30.76 12.79
C GLY A 66 -7.67 30.11 14.17
N ASP A 67 -8.52 30.58 15.07
CA ASP A 67 -8.69 30.06 16.43
C ASP A 67 -9.96 29.21 16.50
N VAL A 68 -9.79 27.89 16.25
CA VAL A 68 -10.91 26.97 16.20
C VAL A 68 -11.61 26.83 17.55
N ASP A 69 -10.90 26.89 18.66
CA ASP A 69 -11.48 26.78 20.00
C ASP A 69 -12.38 27.97 20.31
N ALA A 70 -11.95 29.19 20.01
CA ALA A 70 -12.76 30.38 20.17
C ALA A 70 -14.00 30.37 19.26
N VAL A 71 -13.85 29.88 18.02
CA VAL A 71 -14.98 29.73 17.08
C VAL A 71 -15.99 28.71 17.60
N LEU A 72 -15.55 27.53 18.02
CA LEU A 72 -16.45 26.49 18.55
C LEU A 72 -17.17 26.96 19.81
N ALA A 73 -16.49 27.67 20.71
CA ALA A 73 -17.11 28.24 21.92
C ALA A 73 -18.21 29.28 21.62
N SER A 74 -18.18 29.91 20.44
CA SER A 74 -19.18 30.87 19.99
C SER A 74 -20.35 30.26 19.22
N CYS A 75 -20.31 28.96 18.90
CA CYS A 75 -21.32 28.27 18.12
C CYS A 75 -22.56 27.91 18.97
N ASP A 76 -23.74 27.95 18.35
CA ASP A 76 -24.98 27.49 18.99
C ASP A 76 -25.07 25.96 19.09
N HIS A 77 -24.47 25.28 18.13
CA HIS A 77 -24.43 23.82 18.07
C HIS A 77 -22.99 23.35 17.90
N VAL A 78 -22.56 22.45 18.78
CA VAL A 78 -21.22 21.84 18.71
C VAL A 78 -21.37 20.32 18.78
N ILE A 79 -20.75 19.64 17.84
CA ILE A 79 -20.56 18.19 17.86
C ILE A 79 -19.11 17.91 18.18
N ASP A 80 -18.88 17.04 19.14
CA ASP A 80 -17.58 16.53 19.55
C ASP A 80 -17.70 15.00 19.62
N ARG A 81 -17.07 14.29 18.66
CA ARG A 81 -17.23 12.83 18.48
C ARG A 81 -15.96 12.18 18.00
N VAL A 82 -15.72 10.96 18.49
CA VAL A 82 -14.68 10.06 18.00
C VAL A 82 -15.33 8.95 17.18
N TYR A 83 -14.84 8.77 15.96
CA TYR A 83 -15.27 7.74 15.03
C TYR A 83 -14.15 6.74 14.80
N HIS A 84 -14.52 5.47 14.61
CA HIS A 84 -13.58 4.40 14.33
C HIS A 84 -13.93 3.71 13.01
N THR A 85 -12.92 3.53 12.15
CA THR A 85 -13.02 2.70 10.96
C THR A 85 -12.10 1.49 11.10
N LYS A 86 -12.51 0.35 10.55
CA LYS A 86 -11.67 -0.85 10.54
C LYS A 86 -10.82 -0.91 9.29
N ALA A 87 -9.66 -1.59 9.40
CA ALA A 87 -8.88 -1.96 8.23
C ALA A 87 -9.73 -2.75 7.25
N ASN A 88 -9.68 -2.40 5.97
CA ASN A 88 -10.56 -2.94 4.95
C ASN A 88 -9.85 -3.08 3.61
N GLN A 89 -9.86 -4.28 3.03
CA GLN A 89 -9.40 -4.49 1.67
C GLN A 89 -10.49 -4.10 0.67
N GLN A 90 -10.10 -3.45 -0.42
CA GLN A 90 -11.03 -2.81 -1.38
C GLN A 90 -11.89 -3.80 -2.18
N ALA A 91 -11.59 -5.09 -2.16
CA ALA A 91 -12.36 -6.19 -2.76
C ALA A 91 -12.77 -5.96 -4.23
N MET A 92 -11.91 -5.28 -5.02
CA MET A 92 -12.17 -5.06 -6.45
C MET A 92 -12.40 -6.39 -7.16
N MET A 93 -13.30 -6.41 -8.16
CA MET A 93 -13.67 -7.64 -8.86
C MET A 93 -12.47 -8.33 -9.52
N GLU A 94 -11.59 -7.57 -10.16
CA GLU A 94 -10.35 -8.09 -10.69
C GLU A 94 -9.28 -8.18 -9.60
N THR A 95 -8.82 -9.40 -9.31
CA THR A 95 -7.69 -9.66 -8.41
C THR A 95 -6.38 -9.12 -8.99
N PHE A 96 -5.32 -9.07 -8.18
CA PHE A 96 -4.00 -8.68 -8.67
C PHE A 96 -3.48 -9.68 -9.69
N ARG A 97 -2.94 -9.18 -10.80
CA ARG A 97 -2.35 -10.00 -11.85
C ARG A 97 -1.29 -9.26 -12.63
N THR A 98 -0.25 -9.99 -12.98
CA THR A 98 0.87 -9.47 -13.75
C THR A 98 1.42 -10.55 -14.66
N TYR A 99 1.75 -10.14 -15.89
CA TYR A 99 2.46 -10.93 -16.88
C TYR A 99 3.72 -10.18 -17.30
N THR A 100 4.84 -10.89 -17.46
CA THR A 100 6.12 -10.27 -17.82
C THR A 100 6.83 -11.07 -18.90
N TYR A 101 7.59 -10.37 -19.76
CA TYR A 101 8.39 -10.96 -20.82
C TYR A 101 9.51 -10.01 -21.24
N MET A 102 10.55 -10.54 -21.88
CA MET A 102 11.58 -9.75 -22.54
C MET A 102 11.18 -9.49 -23.99
N ASP A 103 11.32 -8.24 -24.46
CA ASP A 103 11.10 -7.94 -25.87
C ASP A 103 12.40 -8.08 -26.69
N ALA A 104 12.27 -7.93 -28.03
CA ALA A 104 13.40 -8.05 -28.95
C ALA A 104 14.49 -6.98 -28.74
N TYR A 105 14.20 -5.91 -28.00
CA TYR A 105 15.15 -4.84 -27.65
C TYR A 105 15.80 -5.04 -26.28
N GLY A 106 15.59 -6.18 -25.65
CA GLY A 106 16.13 -6.48 -24.31
C GLY A 106 15.47 -5.68 -23.20
N ARG A 107 14.22 -5.22 -23.38
CA ARG A 107 13.46 -4.54 -22.34
C ARG A 107 12.56 -5.53 -21.60
N LEU A 108 12.51 -5.38 -20.29
CA LEU A 108 11.54 -6.06 -19.45
C LEU A 108 10.17 -5.40 -19.60
N ASN A 109 9.24 -6.10 -20.21
CA ASN A 109 7.85 -5.67 -20.36
C ASN A 109 7.02 -6.25 -19.22
N ILE A 110 6.20 -5.41 -18.62
CA ILE A 110 5.34 -5.72 -17.46
C ILE A 110 3.93 -5.30 -17.82
N VAL A 111 3.07 -6.28 -18.09
CA VAL A 111 1.64 -6.08 -18.31
C VAL A 111 0.95 -6.29 -16.96
N SER A 112 0.46 -5.23 -16.35
CA SER A 112 -0.11 -5.28 -15.02
C SER A 112 -1.43 -4.51 -14.91
N SER A 113 -2.32 -5.07 -14.10
CA SER A 113 -3.53 -4.41 -13.61
C SER A 113 -3.17 -3.40 -12.52
N THR A 114 -2.56 -2.29 -12.91
CA THR A 114 -2.08 -1.22 -12.01
C THR A 114 -2.78 0.11 -12.29
N GLN A 115 -2.95 0.94 -11.26
CA GLN A 115 -3.39 2.33 -11.40
C GLN A 115 -2.24 3.28 -11.77
N VAL A 116 -0.99 2.88 -11.50
CA VAL A 116 0.19 3.77 -11.48
C VAL A 116 1.40 3.18 -12.24
N PRO A 117 1.36 3.04 -13.56
CA PRO A 117 2.40 2.36 -14.33
C PRO A 117 3.80 2.99 -14.15
N PHE A 118 3.88 4.30 -13.96
CA PHE A 118 5.16 4.98 -13.72
C PHE A 118 5.76 4.68 -12.34
N HIS A 119 4.91 4.52 -11.32
CA HIS A 119 5.34 4.08 -9.99
C HIS A 119 5.86 2.65 -10.03
N VAL A 120 5.14 1.73 -10.68
CA VAL A 120 5.59 0.34 -10.88
C VAL A 120 6.96 0.33 -11.55
N ARG A 121 7.16 1.09 -12.62
CA ARG A 121 8.46 1.20 -13.30
C ARG A 121 9.57 1.67 -12.38
N ARG A 122 9.31 2.69 -11.55
CA ARG A 122 10.28 3.24 -10.60
C ARG A 122 10.63 2.22 -9.51
N ILE A 123 9.61 1.60 -8.91
CA ILE A 123 9.78 0.62 -7.84
C ILE A 123 10.59 -0.57 -8.34
N LEU A 124 10.25 -1.12 -9.50
CA LEU A 124 10.94 -2.26 -10.07
C LEU A 124 12.38 -1.90 -10.51
N GLY A 125 12.59 -0.70 -11.04
CA GLY A 125 13.94 -0.22 -11.37
C GLY A 125 14.84 -0.18 -10.14
N ASN A 126 14.33 0.31 -9.03
CA ASN A 126 15.09 0.38 -7.77
C ASN A 126 15.27 -1.01 -7.13
N ALA A 127 14.20 -1.82 -7.08
CA ALA A 127 14.22 -3.12 -6.40
C ALA A 127 15.08 -4.17 -7.14
N LEU A 128 15.16 -4.11 -8.46
CA LEU A 128 15.90 -5.05 -9.29
C LEU A 128 17.24 -4.51 -9.80
N ASP A 129 17.56 -3.27 -9.45
CA ASP A 129 18.73 -2.54 -9.95
C ASP A 129 18.79 -2.54 -11.50
N ILE A 130 17.65 -2.21 -12.12
CA ILE A 130 17.51 -2.15 -13.57
C ILE A 130 17.32 -0.70 -14.01
N PRO A 131 18.09 -0.20 -14.99
CA PRO A 131 17.86 1.12 -15.56
C PRO A 131 16.41 1.28 -16.07
N LYS A 132 15.75 2.38 -15.70
CA LYS A 132 14.32 2.61 -16.01
C LYS A 132 13.98 2.54 -17.50
N HIS A 133 14.92 2.88 -18.39
CA HIS A 133 14.73 2.79 -19.84
C HIS A 133 14.64 1.33 -20.35
N LYS A 134 15.12 0.35 -19.57
CA LYS A 134 14.98 -1.08 -19.85
C LYS A 134 13.69 -1.68 -19.30
N ILE A 135 12.83 -0.90 -18.67
CA ILE A 135 11.55 -1.36 -18.13
C ILE A 135 10.41 -0.64 -18.85
N ARG A 136 9.49 -1.42 -19.40
CA ARG A 136 8.24 -0.94 -20.00
C ARG A 136 7.06 -1.51 -19.23
N VAL A 137 6.24 -0.64 -18.63
CA VAL A 137 4.99 -1.05 -17.97
C VAL A 137 3.82 -0.75 -18.90
N ILE A 138 3.02 -1.76 -19.14
CA ILE A 138 1.82 -1.71 -19.97
C ILE A 138 0.63 -1.88 -19.06
N LYS A 139 -0.22 -0.84 -19.01
CA LYS A 139 -1.47 -0.83 -18.25
C LYS A 139 -2.63 -1.15 -19.21
N PRO A 140 -3.20 -2.36 -19.20
CA PRO A 140 -4.45 -2.66 -19.89
C PRO A 140 -5.63 -2.01 -19.14
N ARG A 141 -6.85 -2.28 -19.60
CA ARG A 141 -8.05 -1.97 -18.80
C ARG A 141 -8.00 -2.76 -17.50
N ILE A 142 -8.40 -2.12 -16.40
CA ILE A 142 -8.41 -2.71 -15.07
C ILE A 142 -9.84 -2.87 -14.56
N GLY A 143 -10.10 -3.99 -13.87
CA GLY A 143 -11.40 -4.33 -13.30
C GLY A 143 -11.56 -3.84 -11.86
N GLY A 144 -11.26 -2.55 -11.64
CA GLY A 144 -11.31 -1.89 -10.33
C GLY A 144 -9.94 -1.82 -9.65
N GLY A 145 -9.76 -0.80 -8.84
CA GLY A 145 -8.52 -0.57 -8.06
C GLY A 145 -8.81 0.07 -6.71
N PHE A 146 -9.60 1.15 -6.69
CA PHE A 146 -10.04 1.85 -5.46
C PHE A 146 -8.90 2.20 -4.51
N GLY A 147 -7.71 2.48 -5.05
CA GLY A 147 -6.49 2.74 -4.29
C GLY A 147 -5.61 1.52 -4.01
N ALA A 148 -6.12 0.29 -4.07
CA ALA A 148 -5.33 -0.91 -3.78
C ALA A 148 -4.22 -1.19 -4.82
N LYS A 149 -4.37 -0.69 -6.04
CA LYS A 149 -3.42 -0.89 -7.14
C LYS A 149 -2.55 0.35 -7.41
N GLN A 150 -2.33 1.19 -6.39
CA GLN A 150 -1.48 2.39 -6.46
C GLN A 150 -0.03 2.14 -6.04
N THR A 151 0.31 0.91 -5.68
CA THR A 151 1.69 0.49 -5.44
C THR A 151 2.00 -0.79 -6.21
N SER A 152 3.24 -1.25 -6.20
CA SER A 152 3.58 -2.57 -6.73
C SER A 152 3.22 -3.64 -5.71
N VAL A 153 2.38 -4.59 -6.11
CA VAL A 153 1.94 -5.71 -5.26
C VAL A 153 2.40 -7.04 -5.87
N SER A 154 1.91 -7.37 -7.07
CA SER A 154 2.21 -8.64 -7.74
C SER A 154 3.33 -8.55 -8.78
N GLU A 155 3.79 -7.36 -9.13
CA GLU A 155 4.67 -7.11 -10.27
C GLU A 155 6.09 -7.62 -10.06
N ILE A 156 6.61 -7.48 -8.84
CA ILE A 156 8.01 -7.78 -8.53
C ILE A 156 8.36 -9.27 -8.77
N TYR A 157 7.47 -10.18 -8.44
CA TYR A 157 7.72 -11.61 -8.50
C TYR A 157 7.95 -12.12 -9.93
N PRO A 158 7.01 -11.93 -10.89
CA PRO A 158 7.23 -12.35 -12.27
C PRO A 158 8.31 -11.51 -12.95
N ALA A 159 8.48 -10.23 -12.60
CA ALA A 159 9.55 -9.39 -13.12
C ALA A 159 10.93 -9.95 -12.79
N LEU A 160 11.16 -10.35 -11.53
CA LEU A 160 12.40 -10.99 -11.10
C LEU A 160 12.68 -12.28 -11.89
N VAL A 161 11.67 -13.15 -12.01
CA VAL A 161 11.79 -14.42 -12.75
C VAL A 161 12.17 -14.16 -14.21
N THR A 162 11.44 -13.25 -14.88
CA THR A 162 11.70 -12.92 -16.29
C THR A 162 13.07 -12.28 -16.48
N TRP A 163 13.47 -11.36 -15.61
CA TRP A 163 14.77 -10.71 -15.68
C TRP A 163 15.94 -11.68 -15.51
N LYS A 164 15.80 -12.63 -14.56
CA LYS A 164 16.86 -13.61 -14.26
C LYS A 164 16.92 -14.77 -15.28
N THR A 165 15.79 -15.14 -15.87
CA THR A 165 15.72 -16.36 -16.72
C THR A 165 15.56 -16.06 -18.21
N GLY A 166 15.21 -14.82 -18.59
CA GLY A 166 14.83 -14.46 -19.96
C GLY A 166 13.48 -15.05 -20.40
N LYS A 167 12.81 -15.82 -19.54
CA LYS A 167 11.53 -16.50 -19.87
C LYS A 167 10.33 -15.68 -19.39
N PRO A 168 9.20 -15.73 -20.11
CA PRO A 168 7.99 -15.08 -19.65
C PRO A 168 7.47 -15.70 -18.35
N ALA A 169 6.92 -14.86 -17.48
CA ALA A 169 6.34 -15.28 -16.21
C ALA A 169 4.99 -14.59 -16.00
N LYS A 170 4.11 -15.24 -15.23
CA LYS A 170 2.78 -14.72 -14.90
C LYS A 170 2.42 -15.09 -13.47
N ILE A 171 1.79 -14.15 -12.77
CA ILE A 171 1.15 -14.37 -11.48
C ILE A 171 -0.30 -13.88 -11.55
N ILE A 172 -1.22 -14.61 -10.94
CA ILE A 172 -2.62 -14.21 -10.77
C ILE A 172 -2.97 -14.59 -9.34
N TYR A 173 -3.31 -13.58 -8.54
CA TYR A 173 -3.78 -13.82 -7.18
C TYR A 173 -5.21 -14.39 -7.18
N THR A 174 -5.45 -15.35 -6.33
CA THR A 174 -6.80 -15.75 -5.94
C THR A 174 -7.49 -14.61 -5.19
N ARG A 175 -8.78 -14.75 -4.92
CA ARG A 175 -9.50 -13.77 -4.10
C ARG A 175 -8.91 -13.72 -2.68
N GLU A 176 -8.64 -14.87 -2.09
CA GLU A 176 -8.02 -14.97 -0.78
C GLU A 176 -6.64 -14.30 -0.74
N GLU A 177 -5.75 -14.64 -1.68
CA GLU A 177 -4.44 -14.00 -1.79
C GLU A 177 -4.55 -12.48 -1.97
N SER A 178 -5.52 -11.99 -2.73
CA SER A 178 -5.75 -10.56 -2.91
C SER A 178 -6.19 -9.86 -1.62
N LEU A 179 -6.92 -10.56 -0.75
CA LEU A 179 -7.40 -10.03 0.53
C LEU A 179 -6.27 -9.93 1.56
N ILE A 180 -5.38 -10.94 1.61
CA ILE A 180 -4.35 -11.05 2.66
C ILE A 180 -2.98 -10.50 2.27
N ALA A 181 -2.66 -10.44 0.96
CA ALA A 181 -1.32 -10.06 0.46
C ALA A 181 -1.34 -8.74 -0.32
N SER A 182 -2.17 -7.78 0.09
CA SER A 182 -2.25 -6.46 -0.55
C SER A 182 -2.27 -5.34 0.48
N SER A 183 -2.25 -4.09 -0.02
CA SER A 183 -2.35 -2.90 0.83
C SER A 183 -3.82 -2.59 1.12
N PRO A 184 -4.31 -2.79 2.35
CA PRO A 184 -5.67 -2.44 2.74
C PRO A 184 -5.80 -0.93 2.97
N ARG A 185 -7.02 -0.46 3.18
CA ARG A 185 -7.28 0.81 3.87
C ARG A 185 -6.91 0.64 5.33
N HIS A 186 -6.29 1.67 5.91
CA HIS A 186 -5.88 1.63 7.30
C HIS A 186 -7.08 1.70 8.25
N GLU A 187 -6.94 1.08 9.41
CA GLU A 187 -7.78 1.39 10.55
C GLU A 187 -7.49 2.82 11.00
N MET A 188 -8.55 3.55 11.37
CA MET A 188 -8.43 4.96 11.75
C MET A 188 -9.28 5.25 12.98
N GLU A 189 -8.78 6.15 13.81
CA GLU A 189 -9.52 6.86 14.83
C GLU A 189 -9.58 8.34 14.39
N ILE A 190 -10.79 8.88 14.30
CA ILE A 190 -11.04 10.20 13.77
C ILE A 190 -11.82 10.98 14.83
N HIS A 191 -11.17 11.93 15.47
CA HIS A 191 -11.83 12.89 16.35
C HIS A 191 -12.31 14.07 15.51
N VAL A 192 -13.57 14.41 15.63
CA VAL A 192 -14.20 15.52 14.89
C VAL A 192 -14.88 16.44 15.88
N ARG A 193 -14.49 17.71 15.86
CA ARG A 193 -15.21 18.80 16.50
C ARG A 193 -15.79 19.72 15.42
N LEU A 194 -17.10 19.91 15.40
CA LEU A 194 -17.79 20.68 14.37
C LEU A 194 -18.75 21.67 15.04
N GLY A 195 -18.63 22.96 14.71
CA GLY A 195 -19.50 24.01 15.22
C GLY A 195 -20.33 24.67 14.13
N ALA A 196 -21.62 24.93 14.44
CA ALA A 196 -22.56 25.63 13.56
C ALA A 196 -23.37 26.70 14.30
N ASP A 197 -23.90 27.69 13.56
CA ASP A 197 -24.88 28.65 14.06
C ASP A 197 -26.31 28.05 14.09
N LYS A 198 -27.29 28.84 14.53
CA LYS A 198 -28.70 28.44 14.62
C LYS A 198 -29.31 28.09 13.26
N GLU A 199 -28.83 28.71 12.20
CA GLU A 199 -29.24 28.48 10.83
C GLU A 199 -28.59 27.24 10.20
N GLY A 200 -27.67 26.60 10.90
CA GLY A 200 -26.97 25.39 10.44
C GLY A 200 -25.73 25.68 9.56
N ASN A 201 -25.25 26.92 9.51
CA ASN A 201 -24.03 27.25 8.79
C ASN A 201 -22.82 26.80 9.61
N ILE A 202 -21.92 26.01 9.01
CA ILE A 202 -20.68 25.57 9.64
C ILE A 202 -19.75 26.77 9.82
N LYS A 203 -19.24 26.95 11.04
CA LYS A 203 -18.31 28.02 11.42
C LYS A 203 -16.89 27.54 11.66
N GLY A 204 -16.74 26.36 12.23
CA GLY A 204 -15.44 25.76 12.55
C GLY A 204 -15.46 24.25 12.51
N ILE A 205 -14.32 23.67 12.20
CA ILE A 205 -14.09 22.22 12.19
C ILE A 205 -12.67 21.95 12.66
N ASP A 206 -12.51 20.88 13.47
CA ASP A 206 -11.25 20.31 13.90
C ASP A 206 -11.33 18.79 13.86
#